data_75c180e8c308592868b940674f37b2e5
#
_entry.id   75c180e8c308592868b940674f37b2e5
#
_cell.length_a   1.000
_cell.length_b   1.000
_cell.length_c   1.000
_cell.angle_alpha   90.00
_cell.angle_beta   90.00
_cell.angle_gamma   90.00
#
_symmetry.space_group_name_H-M   'P 1'
#
loop_
_entity.id
_entity.type
_entity.pdbx_description
1 polymer ?
#
loop_
_entity_poly.entity_id
_entity_poly.type
_entity_poly.pdbx_seq_one_letter_code
_entity_poly.pdbx_strand_id
1 'polypeptide(L)'
;MKGFFMQAIKYSNITRTVAGFSLALGAVCLMTNAQAGAIEDLQSFNSNFKTASGNFTQQVKGKTTKSSSGSFTFSRPGKFRWTYTAPYEQVLVSDGKTLSIYDKDLKQVTKRALGSAIGSSPAAVLFGSGDLSKNFTLTDAGERDGRNWVYAKPRGQSSFESVNIGMKNGVPDAVVLFDNFGQTTILFFSGFQKNPSVPASTFVFTPPAGTRTSK
;
A
#
# COMPACT_ATOMS: atom_id res chain seq x y z
N MET A 1 -76.25 33.12 33.57
CA MET A 1 -76.19 34.47 34.16
C MET A 1 -75.03 35.22 33.44
N LYS A 2 -75.46 36.26 32.70
CA LYS A 2 -74.89 37.62 32.56
C LYS A 2 -73.38 37.65 32.29
N GLY A 3 -72.84 38.26 31.25
CA GLY A 3 -73.33 39.32 30.33
C GLY A 3 -72.07 39.83 29.64
N PHE A 4 -72.20 39.99 28.35
CA PHE A 4 -71.98 41.16 27.52
C PHE A 4 -70.99 42.23 28.06
N PHE A 5 -69.94 42.53 27.32
CA PHE A 5 -69.67 43.82 26.83
C PHE A 5 -68.75 43.86 25.63
N MET A 6 -69.27 44.36 24.56
CA MET A 6 -68.62 44.67 23.28
C MET A 6 -68.04 46.05 23.39
N GLN A 7 -66.83 46.31 22.99
CA GLN A 7 -66.41 47.63 22.52
C GLN A 7 -65.45 47.55 21.35
N ALA A 8 -65.92 48.09 20.29
CA ALA A 8 -65.21 48.37 19.06
C ALA A 8 -64.42 49.65 19.13
N ILE A 9 -63.62 49.91 18.10
CA ILE A 9 -63.05 51.19 17.59
C ILE A 9 -61.55 51.30 17.97
N LYS A 10 -60.60 51.38 17.02
CA LYS A 10 -60.40 52.37 15.94
C LYS A 10 -59.33 51.91 14.96
N TYR A 11 -59.57 52.07 13.67
CA TYR A 11 -58.57 52.09 12.61
C TYR A 11 -57.57 53.24 12.81
N SER A 12 -56.28 52.97 12.73
CA SER A 12 -55.25 53.95 12.43
C SER A 12 -54.30 53.41 11.40
N ASN A 13 -54.33 53.94 10.23
CA ASN A 13 -53.40 53.77 9.14
C ASN A 13 -52.03 54.25 9.56
N ILE A 14 -51.00 53.36 9.51
CA ILE A 14 -49.63 53.84 9.46
C ILE A 14 -48.87 52.94 8.40
N THR A 15 -48.55 53.64 7.37
CA THR A 15 -47.56 53.57 6.32
C THR A 15 -46.61 52.33 6.31
N ARG A 16 -46.58 51.77 5.12
CA ARG A 16 -45.62 50.80 4.61
C ARG A 16 -44.16 51.20 4.87
N THR A 17 -43.38 50.32 5.51
CA THR A 17 -41.95 50.30 5.33
C THR A 17 -41.59 48.84 4.99
N VAL A 18 -41.26 48.61 3.71
CA VAL A 18 -40.76 47.35 3.19
C VAL A 18 -39.29 47.22 3.62
N ALA A 19 -39.02 46.52 4.69
CA ALA A 19 -37.65 46.10 5.01
C ALA A 19 -37.42 44.78 4.31
N GLY A 20 -36.63 44.82 3.23
CA GLY A 20 -36.20 43.64 2.49
C GLY A 20 -35.33 42.76 3.38
N PHE A 21 -35.84 41.60 3.76
CA PHE A 21 -35.06 40.54 4.39
C PHE A 21 -34.42 39.71 3.27
N SER A 22 -33.19 40.11 2.90
CA SER A 22 -32.36 39.30 1.98
C SER A 22 -31.98 38.01 2.68
N LEU A 23 -32.67 36.93 2.34
CA LEU A 23 -32.30 35.57 2.74
C LEU A 23 -31.03 35.22 1.96
N ALA A 24 -29.85 35.44 2.56
CA ALA A 24 -28.60 34.91 2.07
C ALA A 24 -28.61 33.40 2.30
N LEU A 25 -29.00 32.67 1.26
CA LEU A 25 -28.88 31.20 1.21
C LEU A 25 -27.39 30.88 1.10
N GLY A 26 -26.72 30.72 2.25
CA GLY A 26 -25.34 30.21 2.33
C GLY A 26 -25.29 28.79 1.79
N ALA A 27 -24.86 28.64 0.54
CA ALA A 27 -24.48 27.33 0.00
C ALA A 27 -23.27 26.82 0.78
N VAL A 28 -23.51 25.99 1.80
CA VAL A 28 -22.47 25.18 2.43
C VAL A 28 -22.06 24.16 1.39
N CYS A 29 -21.03 24.48 0.61
CA CYS A 29 -20.32 23.49 -0.18
C CYS A 29 -19.70 22.48 0.80
N LEU A 30 -20.39 21.36 1.01
CA LEU A 30 -19.79 20.17 1.58
C LEU A 30 -18.68 19.77 0.61
N MET A 31 -17.45 20.18 0.91
CA MET A 31 -16.27 19.64 0.25
C MET A 31 -16.20 18.17 0.67
N THR A 32 -16.81 17.29 -0.10
CA THR A 32 -16.52 15.87 -0.05
C THR A 32 -15.06 15.75 -0.42
N ASN A 33 -14.20 15.52 0.57
CA ASN A 33 -12.85 15.07 0.29
C ASN A 33 -13.01 13.76 -0.52
N ALA A 34 -12.83 13.86 -1.83
CA ALA A 34 -12.69 12.70 -2.68
C ALA A 34 -11.39 12.01 -2.22
N GLN A 35 -11.52 11.06 -1.34
CA GLN A 35 -10.40 10.21 -0.95
C GLN A 35 -10.05 9.41 -2.19
N ALA A 36 -8.82 9.57 -2.68
CA ALA A 36 -8.34 8.75 -3.78
C ALA A 36 -8.56 7.28 -3.41
N GLY A 37 -9.08 6.49 -4.34
CA GLY A 37 -9.29 5.06 -4.11
C GLY A 37 -7.95 4.35 -3.86
N ALA A 38 -7.99 3.18 -3.27
CA ALA A 38 -6.78 2.42 -2.96
C ALA A 38 -5.94 2.11 -4.20
N ILE A 39 -6.58 1.92 -5.36
CA ILE A 39 -5.89 1.68 -6.64
C ILE A 39 -5.14 2.94 -7.08
N GLU A 40 -5.75 4.11 -6.98
CA GLU A 40 -5.13 5.39 -7.30
C GLU A 40 -3.94 5.69 -6.39
N ASP A 41 -4.04 5.41 -5.09
CA ASP A 41 -2.95 5.52 -4.13
C ASP A 41 -1.77 4.62 -4.54
N LEU A 42 -2.05 3.37 -4.92
CA LEU A 42 -1.04 2.41 -5.37
C LEU A 42 -0.38 2.85 -6.70
N GLN A 43 -1.16 3.37 -7.64
CA GLN A 43 -0.65 3.91 -8.90
C GLN A 43 0.21 5.16 -8.67
N SER A 44 -0.24 6.05 -7.78
CA SER A 44 0.51 7.23 -7.36
C SER A 44 1.84 6.85 -6.69
N PHE A 45 1.83 5.85 -5.80
CA PHE A 45 3.04 5.28 -5.22
C PHE A 45 3.99 4.76 -6.30
N ASN A 46 3.49 4.00 -7.26
CA ASN A 46 4.30 3.45 -8.34
C ASN A 46 4.91 4.54 -9.24
N SER A 47 4.20 5.63 -9.48
CA SER A 47 4.64 6.73 -10.35
C SER A 47 5.63 7.66 -9.66
N ASN A 48 5.36 8.00 -8.38
CA ASN A 48 6.05 9.08 -7.67
C ASN A 48 7.27 8.61 -6.86
N PHE A 49 7.35 7.31 -6.55
CA PHE A 49 8.48 6.75 -5.81
C PHE A 49 9.44 6.05 -6.78
N LYS A 50 10.49 6.76 -7.19
CA LYS A 50 11.58 6.17 -8.01
C LYS A 50 12.48 5.29 -7.17
N THR A 51 12.81 5.75 -5.95
CA THR A 51 13.52 5.00 -4.93
C THR A 51 12.77 5.08 -3.62
N ALA A 52 12.89 4.08 -2.77
CA ALA A 52 12.51 4.15 -1.37
C ALA A 52 13.30 3.16 -0.54
N SER A 53 13.34 3.39 0.76
CA SER A 53 13.88 2.47 1.76
C SER A 53 12.98 2.45 2.99
N GLY A 54 13.15 1.43 3.83
CA GLY A 54 12.39 1.28 5.06
C GLY A 54 12.66 -0.07 5.72
N ASN A 55 11.83 -0.37 6.72
CA ASN A 55 11.90 -1.62 7.47
C ASN A 55 10.60 -2.41 7.26
N PHE A 56 10.67 -3.71 7.52
CA PHE A 56 9.51 -4.58 7.51
C PHE A 56 9.53 -5.55 8.69
N THR A 57 8.34 -5.95 9.12
CA THR A 57 8.11 -7.15 9.90
C THR A 57 7.23 -8.10 9.08
N GLN A 58 7.48 -9.40 9.18
CA GLN A 58 6.77 -10.42 8.44
C GLN A 58 6.31 -11.52 9.38
N GLN A 59 5.09 -12.00 9.18
CA GLN A 59 4.58 -13.22 9.79
C GLN A 59 4.09 -14.16 8.70
N VAL A 60 4.54 -15.40 8.74
CA VAL A 60 4.04 -16.49 7.88
C VAL A 60 3.21 -17.42 8.76
N LYS A 61 1.91 -17.46 8.50
CA LYS A 61 0.93 -18.28 9.20
C LYS A 61 0.61 -19.51 8.36
N GLY A 62 0.88 -20.68 8.90
CA GLY A 62 0.54 -21.99 8.36
C GLY A 62 0.24 -22.93 9.52
N LYS A 63 0.78 -24.16 9.51
CA LYS A 63 0.70 -25.07 10.67
C LYS A 63 1.36 -24.47 11.92
N THR A 64 2.38 -23.66 11.73
CA THR A 64 3.05 -22.86 12.76
C THR A 64 3.17 -21.42 12.27
N THR A 65 3.28 -20.46 13.19
CA THR A 65 3.57 -19.07 12.86
C THR A 65 5.05 -18.81 12.97
N LYS A 66 5.65 -18.29 11.90
CA LYS A 66 7.05 -17.84 11.86
C LYS A 66 7.10 -16.35 11.69
N SER A 67 7.92 -15.66 12.48
CA SER A 67 8.12 -14.21 12.39
C SER A 67 9.54 -13.92 11.93
N SER A 68 9.67 -12.88 11.11
CA SER A 68 10.96 -12.35 10.65
C SER A 68 10.87 -10.85 10.49
N SER A 69 12.03 -10.19 10.43
CA SER A 69 12.12 -8.76 10.23
C SER A 69 13.37 -8.39 9.44
N GLY A 70 13.38 -7.16 8.94
CA GLY A 70 14.51 -6.69 8.17
C GLY A 70 14.27 -5.32 7.55
N SER A 71 15.04 -5.03 6.51
CA SER A 71 14.99 -3.77 5.79
C SER A 71 14.86 -3.99 4.30
N PHE A 72 14.37 -2.96 3.61
CA PHE A 72 14.30 -2.94 2.17
C PHE A 72 14.80 -1.63 1.59
N THR A 73 15.29 -1.71 0.37
CA THR A 73 15.58 -0.57 -0.49
C THR A 73 15.20 -0.96 -1.92
N PHE A 74 14.52 -0.07 -2.65
CA PHE A 74 14.27 -0.31 -4.07
C PHE A 74 14.65 0.91 -4.93
N SER A 75 14.87 0.65 -6.21
CA SER A 75 15.02 1.64 -7.27
C SER A 75 14.32 1.12 -8.53
N ARG A 76 13.29 1.80 -8.96
CA ARG A 76 12.50 1.40 -10.14
C ARG A 76 13.26 1.66 -11.45
N PRO A 77 13.07 0.81 -12.47
CA PRO A 77 12.27 -0.41 -12.46
C PRO A 77 13.06 -1.63 -11.94
N GLY A 78 12.42 -2.46 -11.14
CA GLY A 78 12.84 -3.83 -10.85
C GLY A 78 14.07 -4.03 -9.98
N LYS A 79 14.77 -2.97 -9.58
CA LYS A 79 15.93 -3.08 -8.69
C LYS A 79 15.48 -3.02 -7.24
N PHE A 80 15.89 -3.98 -6.42
CA PHE A 80 15.64 -3.97 -5.00
C PHE A 80 16.68 -4.76 -4.21
N ARG A 81 16.82 -4.40 -2.95
CA ARG A 81 17.51 -5.16 -1.92
C ARG A 81 16.56 -5.35 -0.76
N TRP A 82 16.36 -6.61 -0.38
CA TRP A 82 15.51 -7.01 0.73
C TRP A 82 16.33 -7.87 1.66
N THR A 83 16.54 -7.43 2.89
CA THR A 83 17.45 -8.05 3.83
C THR A 83 16.68 -8.50 5.07
N TYR A 84 16.61 -9.79 5.31
CA TYR A 84 16.18 -10.35 6.58
C TYR A 84 17.34 -10.28 7.58
N THR A 85 17.06 -9.79 8.80
CA THR A 85 18.03 -9.67 9.89
C THR A 85 17.68 -10.52 11.09
N ALA A 86 16.45 -11.00 11.21
CA ALA A 86 15.97 -11.88 12.27
C ALA A 86 14.84 -12.77 11.75
N PRO A 87 14.77 -14.04 12.23
CA PRO A 87 15.70 -14.73 13.14
C PRO A 87 16.95 -15.28 12.42
N TYR A 88 16.99 -15.24 11.09
CA TYR A 88 18.10 -15.67 10.23
C TYR A 88 18.44 -14.59 9.21
N GLU A 89 19.68 -14.59 8.74
CA GLU A 89 20.12 -13.62 7.76
C GLU A 89 19.95 -14.16 6.34
N GLN A 90 19.12 -13.49 5.55
CA GLN A 90 18.93 -13.77 4.13
C GLN A 90 18.88 -12.47 3.35
N VAL A 91 19.47 -12.43 2.18
CA VAL A 91 19.48 -11.25 1.33
C VAL A 91 18.93 -11.59 -0.05
N LEU A 92 17.90 -10.85 -0.46
CA LEU A 92 17.39 -10.89 -1.82
C LEU A 92 17.82 -9.60 -2.52
N VAL A 93 18.53 -9.73 -3.64
CA VAL A 93 18.98 -8.59 -4.44
C VAL A 93 18.55 -8.78 -5.88
N SER A 94 17.87 -7.76 -6.43
CA SER A 94 17.57 -7.70 -7.85
C SER A 94 18.29 -6.53 -8.51
N ASP A 95 18.94 -6.79 -9.64
CA ASP A 95 19.54 -5.79 -10.53
C ASP A 95 18.58 -5.27 -11.60
N GLY A 96 17.31 -5.69 -11.56
CA GLY A 96 16.27 -5.41 -12.53
C GLY A 96 16.06 -6.51 -13.58
N LYS A 97 16.95 -7.50 -13.65
CA LYS A 97 16.87 -8.64 -14.58
C LYS A 97 16.95 -9.97 -13.82
N THR A 98 17.87 -10.06 -12.89
CA THR A 98 18.17 -11.25 -12.10
C THR A 98 17.88 -11.01 -10.62
N LEU A 99 17.18 -11.94 -9.99
CA LEU A 99 17.02 -12.02 -8.55
C LEU A 99 18.06 -13.01 -8.01
N SER A 100 18.94 -12.53 -7.12
CA SER A 100 19.86 -13.33 -6.31
C SER A 100 19.31 -13.46 -4.90
N ILE A 101 19.17 -14.68 -4.42
CA ILE A 101 18.71 -15.01 -3.06
C ILE A 101 19.89 -15.67 -2.34
N TYR A 102 20.48 -14.99 -1.37
CA TYR A 102 21.58 -15.46 -0.59
C TYR A 102 21.14 -15.85 0.81
N ASP A 103 21.34 -17.09 1.15
CA ASP A 103 21.18 -17.63 2.50
C ASP A 103 22.55 -17.69 3.15
N LYS A 104 22.73 -16.96 4.24
CA LYS A 104 24.03 -16.85 4.93
C LYS A 104 24.39 -18.14 5.65
N ASP A 105 23.42 -18.77 6.31
CA ASP A 105 23.68 -19.99 7.12
C ASP A 105 24.05 -21.17 6.23
N LEU A 106 23.41 -21.28 5.06
CA LEU A 106 23.70 -22.29 4.06
C LEU A 106 24.93 -21.95 3.19
N LYS A 107 25.40 -20.69 3.25
CA LYS A 107 26.42 -20.17 2.32
C LYS A 107 26.04 -20.44 0.85
N GLN A 108 24.80 -20.24 0.50
CA GLN A 108 24.26 -20.59 -0.81
C GLN A 108 23.59 -19.38 -1.45
N VAL A 109 23.83 -19.16 -2.75
CA VAL A 109 23.09 -18.23 -3.56
C VAL A 109 22.30 -18.96 -4.65
N THR A 110 21.02 -18.64 -4.75
CA THR A 110 20.15 -19.07 -5.86
C THR A 110 19.90 -17.88 -6.77
N LYS A 111 20.04 -18.05 -8.09
CA LYS A 111 19.76 -17.01 -9.07
C LYS A 111 18.57 -17.40 -9.93
N ARG A 112 17.67 -16.43 -10.17
CA ARG A 112 16.48 -16.61 -11.02
C ARG A 112 16.25 -15.37 -11.86
N ALA A 113 15.63 -15.52 -13.04
CA ALA A 113 15.14 -14.37 -13.80
C ALA A 113 14.06 -13.65 -12.98
N LEU A 114 14.14 -12.32 -12.89
CA LEU A 114 13.20 -11.52 -12.08
C LEU A 114 11.74 -11.74 -12.50
N GLY A 115 11.47 -11.82 -13.81
CA GLY A 115 10.11 -12.04 -14.32
C GLY A 115 9.46 -13.33 -13.79
N SER A 116 10.24 -14.42 -13.68
CA SER A 116 9.73 -15.67 -13.12
C SER A 116 9.63 -15.67 -11.58
N ALA A 117 10.25 -14.69 -10.92
CA ALA A 117 10.25 -14.58 -9.47
C ALA A 117 9.11 -13.72 -8.93
N ILE A 118 8.37 -12.99 -9.78
CA ILE A 118 7.29 -12.07 -9.36
C ILE A 118 6.20 -12.79 -8.56
N GLY A 119 5.90 -14.04 -8.91
CA GLY A 119 4.94 -14.86 -8.16
C GLY A 119 5.53 -15.64 -6.98
N SER A 120 6.78 -15.38 -6.54
CA SER A 120 7.46 -16.22 -5.55
C SER A 120 7.95 -15.51 -4.29
N SER A 121 7.92 -14.17 -4.25
CA SER A 121 8.30 -13.43 -3.03
C SER A 121 7.53 -12.11 -2.90
N PRO A 122 7.25 -11.67 -1.65
CA PRO A 122 6.62 -10.37 -1.39
C PRO A 122 7.39 -9.19 -2.01
N ALA A 123 8.71 -9.23 -1.92
CA ALA A 123 9.57 -8.19 -2.50
C ALA A 123 9.44 -8.11 -4.02
N ALA A 124 9.40 -9.25 -4.70
CA ALA A 124 9.24 -9.29 -6.15
C ALA A 124 7.85 -8.80 -6.59
N VAL A 125 6.80 -9.11 -5.82
CA VAL A 125 5.44 -8.60 -6.08
C VAL A 125 5.41 -7.08 -5.99
N LEU A 126 5.98 -6.50 -4.93
CA LEU A 126 5.87 -5.06 -4.65
C LEU A 126 6.82 -4.21 -5.50
N PHE A 127 8.02 -4.71 -5.78
CA PHE A 127 9.10 -3.89 -6.35
C PHE A 127 9.63 -4.40 -7.69
N GLY A 128 9.21 -5.61 -8.09
CA GLY A 128 9.81 -6.28 -9.26
C GLY A 128 9.41 -5.68 -10.61
N SER A 129 8.15 -5.38 -10.85
CA SER A 129 7.68 -4.98 -12.18
C SER A 129 7.37 -3.50 -12.35
N GLY A 130 7.22 -2.76 -11.28
CA GLY A 130 6.80 -1.36 -11.30
C GLY A 130 5.32 -1.13 -11.65
N ASP A 131 4.66 -2.04 -12.33
CA ASP A 131 3.25 -1.97 -12.70
C ASP A 131 2.57 -3.30 -12.40
N LEU A 132 1.89 -3.34 -11.26
CA LEU A 132 1.16 -4.53 -10.81
C LEU A 132 0.00 -4.89 -11.75
N SER A 133 -0.60 -3.92 -12.45
CA SER A 133 -1.77 -4.16 -13.31
C SER A 133 -1.46 -5.08 -14.49
N LYS A 134 -0.18 -5.18 -14.90
CA LYS A 134 0.24 -6.11 -15.96
C LYS A 134 0.11 -7.57 -15.55
N ASN A 135 0.37 -7.87 -14.29
CA ASN A 135 0.42 -9.24 -13.77
C ASN A 135 -0.79 -9.58 -12.91
N PHE A 136 -1.54 -8.57 -12.43
CA PHE A 136 -2.66 -8.73 -11.53
C PHE A 136 -3.90 -7.97 -12.00
N THR A 137 -5.06 -8.52 -11.73
CA THR A 137 -6.32 -7.78 -11.74
C THR A 137 -6.45 -7.09 -10.39
N LEU A 138 -6.59 -5.77 -10.39
CA LEU A 138 -6.71 -4.96 -9.19
C LEU A 138 -8.18 -4.61 -8.94
N THR A 139 -8.61 -4.70 -7.68
CA THR A 139 -9.95 -4.32 -7.24
C THR A 139 -9.81 -3.51 -5.94
N ASP A 140 -10.56 -2.41 -5.83
CA ASP A 140 -10.65 -1.67 -4.58
C ASP A 140 -11.39 -2.54 -3.56
N ALA A 141 -10.80 -2.72 -2.38
CA ALA A 141 -11.32 -3.56 -1.31
C ALA A 141 -11.78 -2.72 -0.08
N GLY A 142 -11.94 -1.42 -0.28
CA GLY A 142 -12.44 -0.48 0.72
C GLY A 142 -11.45 -0.16 1.83
N GLU A 143 -11.93 0.63 2.80
CA GLU A 143 -11.14 1.01 3.98
C GLU A 143 -11.35 0.03 5.13
N ARG A 144 -10.25 -0.37 5.77
CA ARG A 144 -10.24 -1.19 6.99
C ARG A 144 -8.97 -0.93 7.79
N ASP A 145 -9.09 -0.78 9.11
CA ASP A 145 -7.98 -0.54 10.04
C ASP A 145 -7.13 0.69 9.68
N GLY A 146 -7.79 1.74 9.15
CA GLY A 146 -7.14 2.99 8.73
C GLY A 146 -6.23 2.84 7.51
N ARG A 147 -6.52 1.86 6.64
CA ARG A 147 -5.86 1.60 5.36
C ARG A 147 -6.89 1.45 4.25
N ASN A 148 -6.58 2.02 3.10
CA ASN A 148 -7.30 1.74 1.87
C ASN A 148 -6.71 0.46 1.23
N TRP A 149 -7.53 -0.55 1.00
CA TRP A 149 -7.06 -1.86 0.56
C TRP A 149 -7.26 -2.08 -0.94
N VAL A 150 -6.22 -2.59 -1.60
CA VAL A 150 -6.27 -3.12 -2.96
C VAL A 150 -6.21 -4.63 -2.89
N TYR A 151 -7.20 -5.30 -3.46
CA TYR A 151 -7.15 -6.73 -3.74
C TYR A 151 -6.53 -6.95 -5.12
N ALA A 152 -5.49 -7.76 -5.19
CA ALA A 152 -4.76 -8.08 -6.40
C ALA A 152 -4.80 -9.60 -6.66
N LYS A 153 -5.44 -10.00 -7.77
CA LYS A 153 -5.51 -11.39 -8.20
C LYS A 153 -4.57 -11.63 -9.39
N PRO A 154 -3.67 -12.62 -9.34
CA PRO A 154 -2.79 -12.93 -10.47
C PRO A 154 -3.59 -13.25 -11.75
N ARG A 155 -3.10 -12.76 -12.91
CA ARG A 155 -3.69 -13.04 -14.22
C ARG A 155 -3.25 -14.37 -14.81
N GLY A 156 -2.15 -14.95 -14.31
CA GLY A 156 -1.57 -16.19 -14.78
C GLY A 156 -1.13 -17.09 -13.64
N GLN A 157 -0.30 -18.08 -13.95
CA GLN A 157 0.25 -18.97 -12.92
C GLN A 157 1.10 -18.19 -11.92
N SER A 158 0.83 -18.38 -10.65
CA SER A 158 1.50 -17.74 -9.52
C SER A 158 1.51 -18.70 -8.34
N SER A 159 2.50 -18.58 -7.45
CA SER A 159 2.49 -19.26 -6.15
C SER A 159 1.54 -18.59 -5.15
N PHE A 160 1.00 -17.43 -5.49
CA PHE A 160 0.00 -16.71 -4.68
C PHE A 160 -1.38 -16.84 -5.32
N GLU A 161 -2.38 -17.14 -4.50
CA GLU A 161 -3.79 -17.08 -4.88
C GLU A 161 -4.24 -15.61 -4.99
N SER A 162 -3.83 -14.79 -4.03
CA SER A 162 -4.14 -13.37 -4.00
C SER A 162 -3.17 -12.58 -3.12
N VAL A 163 -3.16 -11.27 -3.35
CA VAL A 163 -2.39 -10.30 -2.57
C VAL A 163 -3.32 -9.14 -2.19
N ASN A 164 -3.37 -8.80 -0.91
CA ASN A 164 -4.03 -7.58 -0.45
C ASN A 164 -2.95 -6.56 -0.05
N ILE A 165 -3.06 -5.33 -0.57
CA ILE A 165 -2.12 -4.25 -0.30
C ILE A 165 -2.88 -3.14 0.42
N GLY A 166 -2.54 -2.89 1.69
CA GLY A 166 -3.08 -1.81 2.50
C GLY A 166 -2.25 -0.55 2.33
N MET A 167 -2.86 0.48 1.75
CA MET A 167 -2.24 1.79 1.54
C MET A 167 -2.56 2.71 2.70
N LYS A 168 -1.57 3.45 3.18
CA LYS A 168 -1.72 4.48 4.22
C LYS A 168 -0.77 5.63 3.95
N ASN A 169 -1.28 6.85 3.95
CA ASN A 169 -0.47 8.05 3.66
C ASN A 169 0.29 7.95 2.32
N GLY A 170 -0.33 7.36 1.29
CA GLY A 170 0.23 7.23 -0.05
C GLY A 170 1.37 6.20 -0.20
N VAL A 171 1.59 5.33 0.80
CA VAL A 171 2.57 4.23 0.73
C VAL A 171 1.95 2.90 1.16
N PRO A 172 2.45 1.76 0.70
CA PRO A 172 2.10 0.46 1.26
C PRO A 172 2.50 0.41 2.74
N ASP A 173 1.52 0.16 3.61
CA ASP A 173 1.72 0.04 5.06
C ASP A 173 1.60 -1.41 5.53
N ALA A 174 0.76 -2.19 4.84
CA ALA A 174 0.60 -3.61 5.08
C ALA A 174 0.42 -4.39 3.76
N VAL A 175 0.86 -5.63 3.74
CA VAL A 175 0.59 -6.56 2.64
C VAL A 175 0.23 -7.92 3.21
N VAL A 176 -0.83 -8.53 2.67
CA VAL A 176 -1.26 -9.88 3.02
C VAL A 176 -1.26 -10.72 1.75
N LEU A 177 -0.46 -11.78 1.73
CA LEU A 177 -0.39 -12.73 0.62
C LEU A 177 -0.99 -14.06 1.06
N PHE A 178 -1.86 -14.60 0.23
CA PHE A 178 -2.40 -15.95 0.37
C PHE A 178 -1.75 -16.83 -0.69
N ASP A 179 -1.10 -17.89 -0.27
CA ASP A 179 -0.48 -18.84 -1.20
C ASP A 179 -1.40 -20.02 -1.51
N ASN A 180 -1.05 -20.77 -2.56
CA ASN A 180 -1.83 -21.92 -3.02
C ASN A 180 -1.74 -23.14 -2.07
N PHE A 181 -0.96 -23.04 -0.98
CA PHE A 181 -0.75 -24.11 0.01
C PHE A 181 -1.45 -23.83 1.34
N GLY A 182 -2.27 -22.77 1.39
CA GLY A 182 -3.02 -22.36 2.58
C GLY A 182 -2.18 -21.60 3.61
N GLN A 183 -1.01 -21.08 3.23
CA GLN A 183 -0.24 -20.19 4.09
C GLN A 183 -0.65 -18.74 3.84
N THR A 184 -0.60 -17.94 4.90
CA THR A 184 -0.80 -16.49 4.84
C THR A 184 0.47 -15.79 5.27
N THR A 185 1.03 -14.96 4.39
CA THR A 185 2.14 -14.07 4.73
C THR A 185 1.62 -12.66 4.98
N ILE A 186 1.88 -12.11 6.14
CA ILE A 186 1.51 -10.75 6.54
C ILE A 186 2.79 -9.95 6.70
N LEU A 187 2.85 -8.79 6.05
CA LEU A 187 3.94 -7.83 6.11
C LEU A 187 3.39 -6.50 6.64
N PHE A 188 4.14 -5.86 7.53
CA PHE A 188 3.96 -4.48 7.90
C PHE A 188 5.23 -3.71 7.60
N PHE A 189 5.07 -2.50 7.06
CA PHE A 189 6.16 -1.62 6.70
C PHE A 189 6.25 -0.44 7.65
N SER A 190 7.46 0.06 7.86
CA SER A 190 7.73 1.23 8.70
C SER A 190 8.96 1.99 8.22
N GLY A 191 9.06 3.25 8.65
CA GLY A 191 10.24 4.05 8.35
C GLY A 191 10.44 4.33 6.86
N PHE A 192 9.37 4.43 6.07
CA PHE A 192 9.47 4.75 4.64
C PHE A 192 10.20 6.08 4.41
N GLN A 193 11.26 6.01 3.62
CA GLN A 193 11.97 7.18 3.09
C GLN A 193 11.65 7.30 1.61
N LYS A 194 11.12 8.45 1.20
CA LYS A 194 10.73 8.73 -0.18
C LYS A 194 11.91 9.28 -0.96
N ASN A 195 12.21 8.65 -2.09
CA ASN A 195 13.21 9.07 -3.05
C ASN A 195 14.61 9.38 -2.43
N PRO A 196 15.13 8.53 -1.51
CA PRO A 196 16.48 8.70 -1.01
C PRO A 196 17.49 8.50 -2.15
N SER A 197 18.67 9.14 -2.01
CA SER A 197 19.81 8.83 -2.87
C SER A 197 20.31 7.42 -2.55
N VAL A 198 20.32 6.54 -3.53
CA VAL A 198 20.74 5.14 -3.37
C VAL A 198 21.85 4.81 -4.36
N PRO A 199 23.04 4.42 -3.90
CA PRO A 199 24.13 4.01 -4.77
C PRO A 199 23.74 2.80 -5.64
N ALA A 200 24.15 2.77 -6.89
CA ALA A 200 23.88 1.66 -7.80
C ALA A 200 24.43 0.30 -7.29
N SER A 201 25.52 0.34 -6.53
CA SER A 201 26.13 -0.82 -5.88
C SER A 201 25.22 -1.53 -4.87
N THR A 202 24.22 -0.84 -4.33
CA THR A 202 23.20 -1.42 -3.42
C THR A 202 22.47 -2.61 -4.09
N PHE A 203 22.32 -2.57 -5.41
CA PHE A 203 21.58 -3.57 -6.18
C PHE A 203 22.49 -4.58 -6.91
N VAL A 204 23.76 -4.57 -6.56
CA VAL A 204 24.73 -5.57 -7.04
C VAL A 204 25.00 -6.56 -5.91
N PHE A 205 24.87 -7.85 -6.21
CA PHE A 205 25.20 -8.90 -5.26
C PHE A 205 26.49 -9.59 -5.65
N THR A 206 27.51 -9.47 -4.81
CA THR A 206 28.76 -10.22 -4.91
C THR A 206 28.77 -11.32 -3.84
N PRO A 207 28.74 -12.60 -4.25
CA PRO A 207 28.76 -13.69 -3.29
C PRO A 207 30.03 -13.66 -2.42
N PRO A 208 29.93 -13.86 -1.10
CA PRO A 208 31.10 -14.05 -0.24
C PRO A 208 31.92 -15.26 -0.66
N ALA A 209 33.19 -15.29 -0.29
CA ALA A 209 34.06 -16.46 -0.55
C ALA A 209 33.45 -17.74 0.04
N GLY A 210 33.55 -18.85 -0.69
CA GLY A 210 32.99 -20.15 -0.29
C GLY A 210 31.49 -20.30 -0.50
N THR A 211 30.82 -19.31 -1.16
CA THR A 211 29.39 -19.42 -1.50
C THR A 211 29.16 -20.39 -2.64
N ARG A 212 28.24 -21.34 -2.44
CA ARG A 212 27.78 -22.27 -3.51
C ARG A 212 26.68 -21.54 -4.31
N THR A 213 26.71 -21.72 -5.64
CA THR A 213 25.66 -21.19 -6.53
C THR A 213 24.78 -22.34 -6.98
N SER A 214 23.46 -22.19 -6.79
CA SER A 214 22.45 -23.06 -7.41
C SER A 214 21.63 -22.26 -8.42
N LYS A 215 21.19 -22.91 -9.46
CA LYS A 215 20.28 -22.36 -10.47
C LYS A 215 18.83 -22.68 -10.11
#